data_fb044604712975894f474bf6a25fe3ac
#
_entry.id   fb044604712975894f474bf6a25fe3ac
#
_cell.length_a   1.000
_cell.length_b   1.000
_cell.length_c   1.000
_cell.angle_alpha   90.00
_cell.angle_beta   90.00
_cell.angle_gamma   90.00
#
_symmetry.space_group_name_H-M   'P 1'
#
loop_
_entity.id
_entity.type
_entity.pdbx_description
1 polymer ?
#
loop_
_entity_poly.entity_id
_entity_poly.type
_entity_poly.pdbx_seq_one_letter_code
_entity_poly.pdbx_strand_id
1 'polypeptide(L)'
;MINRKAMHMSLKNKQEFCLAIFKGMMVIGILSGVLNQTQADTANLNLKLTIITPPQCTISNGDEITVSFGQVQQGLIDGVSYKRTPIDYRLACTSVATNALKMSLSWSAVTFNGLSAIQTNRTNLGIAIYQDATRLSNGDSLNFNLLGAHPALYAVPVKPTGTMLSDAGAFSGAMTMTLNYQ
;
A
#
# COMPACT_ATOMS: atom_id res chain seq x y z
N MET A 1 4.70 10.20 1.81
CA MET A 1 4.08 11.53 1.78
C MET A 1 2.88 11.52 2.70
N ILE A 2 3.04 12.03 3.91
CA ILE A 2 1.98 12.06 4.93
C ILE A 2 1.11 13.28 4.66
N ASN A 3 -0.18 13.05 4.48
CA ASN A 3 -1.19 14.04 4.19
C ASN A 3 -1.40 14.97 5.40
N ARG A 4 -0.85 16.19 5.34
CA ARG A 4 -1.12 17.27 6.29
C ARG A 4 -2.42 17.99 5.91
N LYS A 5 -3.54 17.38 6.18
CA LYS A 5 -4.83 18.07 6.13
C LYS A 5 -5.66 17.61 7.32
N ALA A 6 -5.62 18.36 8.38
CA ALA A 6 -6.69 18.59 9.35
C ALA A 6 -6.08 19.08 10.66
N MET A 7 -6.02 20.37 10.84
CA MET A 7 -6.29 21.09 12.11
C MET A 7 -6.01 22.59 11.90
N HIS A 8 -6.77 23.21 11.03
CA HIS A 8 -7.00 24.63 11.08
C HIS A 8 -8.41 24.84 11.63
N MET A 9 -8.55 24.67 12.93
CA MET A 9 -9.78 25.06 13.61
C MET A 9 -9.71 26.56 13.90
N SER A 10 -10.59 27.28 13.22
CA SER A 10 -10.80 28.71 13.19
C SER A 10 -10.90 29.35 14.60
N LEU A 11 -9.89 30.09 14.99
CA LEU A 11 -9.87 31.02 16.14
C LEU A 11 -10.47 32.40 15.77
N LYS A 12 -11.53 32.44 14.99
CA LYS A 12 -12.18 33.69 14.55
C LYS A 12 -13.63 33.79 14.98
N ASN A 13 -13.97 33.64 16.26
CA ASN A 13 -15.32 34.01 16.70
C ASN A 13 -15.42 34.25 18.20
N LYS A 14 -14.54 35.04 18.81
CA LYS A 14 -14.69 35.48 20.21
C LYS A 14 -14.25 36.94 20.46
N GLN A 15 -14.32 37.80 19.47
CA GLN A 15 -13.94 39.22 19.69
C GLN A 15 -15.02 40.24 19.28
N GLU A 16 -16.24 39.87 19.01
CA GLU A 16 -17.28 40.80 18.59
C GLU A 16 -18.48 40.85 19.55
N PHE A 17 -18.29 40.82 20.89
CA PHE A 17 -19.40 40.98 21.81
C PHE A 17 -19.09 41.82 23.04
N CYS A 18 -18.26 42.85 22.93
CA CYS A 18 -18.00 43.80 24.03
C CYS A 18 -17.90 45.24 23.55
N LEU A 19 -18.89 45.75 22.78
CA LEU A 19 -18.98 47.17 22.53
C LEU A 19 -20.41 47.63 22.25
N ALA A 20 -21.28 47.53 23.19
CA ALA A 20 -22.49 48.36 23.27
C ALA A 20 -23.04 48.27 24.68
N ILE A 21 -22.88 49.28 25.45
CA ILE A 21 -23.80 49.83 26.45
C ILE A 21 -22.95 50.63 27.46
N PHE A 22 -22.55 51.82 27.03
CA PHE A 22 -22.16 52.86 27.97
C PHE A 22 -23.04 54.10 27.69
N LYS A 23 -24.21 54.13 28.28
CA LYS A 23 -24.92 55.39 28.55
C LYS A 23 -26.01 55.14 29.56
N GLY A 24 -25.86 55.70 30.72
CA GLY A 24 -27.01 56.06 31.53
C GLY A 24 -27.05 55.56 32.96
N MET A 25 -26.81 56.46 33.86
CA MET A 25 -27.44 56.59 35.16
C MET A 25 -26.77 56.01 36.41
N MET A 26 -26.13 56.90 37.09
CA MET A 26 -25.64 56.90 38.46
C MET A 26 -26.78 56.55 39.46
N VAL A 27 -26.68 55.41 40.13
CA VAL A 27 -27.33 55.16 41.42
C VAL A 27 -26.36 54.39 42.32
N ILE A 28 -26.01 55.03 43.43
CA ILE A 28 -25.17 54.48 44.48
C ILE A 28 -25.93 53.33 45.17
N GLY A 29 -25.39 52.11 45.01
CA GLY A 29 -25.84 50.95 45.76
C GLY A 29 -24.63 50.10 46.08
N ILE A 30 -24.18 50.10 47.33
CA ILE A 30 -23.14 49.22 47.87
C ILE A 30 -23.69 47.80 47.81
N LEU A 31 -23.34 47.05 46.80
CA LEU A 31 -23.58 45.63 46.75
C LEU A 31 -22.21 44.93 46.74
N SER A 32 -21.95 44.23 47.82
CA SER A 32 -20.79 43.34 47.97
C SER A 32 -20.74 42.36 46.81
N GLY A 33 -19.98 42.68 45.77
CA GLY A 33 -19.76 41.79 44.64
C GLY A 33 -18.86 40.64 45.08
N VAL A 34 -19.44 39.46 45.19
CA VAL A 34 -18.72 38.21 45.28
C VAL A 34 -17.96 38.05 43.95
N LEU A 35 -16.67 38.35 43.96
CA LEU A 35 -15.76 38.03 42.85
C LEU A 35 -15.70 36.50 42.73
N ASN A 36 -16.53 35.95 41.88
CA ASN A 36 -16.30 34.57 41.44
C ASN A 36 -14.98 34.54 40.66
N GLN A 37 -13.93 34.14 41.36
CA GLN A 37 -12.65 33.80 40.71
C GLN A 37 -12.92 32.54 39.90
N THR A 38 -12.98 32.64 38.58
CA THR A 38 -12.90 31.51 37.68
C THR A 38 -11.48 30.95 37.78
N GLN A 39 -11.30 29.91 38.58
CA GLN A 39 -10.06 29.15 38.57
C GLN A 39 -9.94 28.49 37.19
N ALA A 40 -8.91 28.88 36.46
CA ALA A 40 -8.49 28.13 35.29
C ALA A 40 -7.89 26.80 35.77
N ASP A 41 -8.60 25.74 35.58
CA ASP A 41 -8.14 24.37 35.88
C ASP A 41 -7.08 23.99 34.84
N THR A 42 -5.85 23.78 35.29
CA THR A 42 -4.74 23.36 34.42
C THR A 42 -4.63 21.86 34.48
N ALA A 43 -5.05 21.16 33.42
CA ALA A 43 -4.83 19.73 33.28
C ALA A 43 -3.44 19.46 32.69
N ASN A 44 -2.60 18.74 33.43
CA ASN A 44 -1.31 18.24 32.92
C ASN A 44 -1.53 16.95 32.14
N LEU A 45 -1.36 17.01 30.82
CA LEU A 45 -1.43 15.84 29.94
C LEU A 45 -0.01 15.25 29.78
N ASN A 46 0.25 14.11 30.40
CA ASN A 46 1.46 13.34 30.17
C ASN A 46 1.29 12.42 28.98
N LEU A 47 1.91 12.78 27.86
CA LEU A 47 1.89 11.98 26.63
C LEU A 47 3.13 11.09 26.60
N LYS A 48 2.96 9.76 26.71
CA LYS A 48 4.03 8.79 26.49
C LYS A 48 3.96 8.28 25.05
N LEU A 49 4.90 8.69 24.23
CA LEU A 49 5.05 8.24 22.86
C LEU A 49 6.21 7.24 22.78
N THR A 50 5.95 6.04 22.25
CA THR A 50 6.98 5.05 21.94
C THR A 50 7.20 5.06 20.44
N ILE A 51 8.41 5.39 19.99
CA ILE A 51 8.80 5.30 18.58
C ILE A 51 9.30 3.89 18.35
N ILE A 52 8.65 3.17 17.42
CA ILE A 52 9.06 1.84 16.99
C ILE A 52 9.75 2.00 15.64
N THR A 53 10.98 1.51 15.51
CA THR A 53 11.67 1.43 14.23
C THR A 53 11.06 0.26 13.44
N PRO A 54 10.54 0.49 12.21
CA PRO A 54 10.04 -0.60 11.38
C PRO A 54 11.14 -1.62 11.09
N PRO A 55 10.84 -2.92 10.99
CA PRO A 55 11.82 -3.91 10.59
C PRO A 55 12.34 -3.60 9.19
N GLN A 56 13.63 -3.83 8.98
CA GLN A 56 14.23 -3.70 7.65
C GLN A 56 14.04 -5.04 6.93
N CYS A 57 13.20 -5.07 5.90
CA CYS A 57 12.97 -6.26 5.09
C CYS A 57 13.57 -6.07 3.69
N THR A 58 14.23 -7.09 3.19
CA THR A 58 14.75 -7.16 1.83
C THR A 58 14.11 -8.33 1.07
N ILE A 59 13.83 -8.12 -0.21
CA ILE A 59 13.42 -9.14 -1.16
C ILE A 59 14.68 -9.56 -1.92
N SER A 60 14.98 -10.86 -1.97
CA SER A 60 16.16 -11.41 -2.66
C SER A 60 17.48 -10.68 -2.38
N ASN A 61 17.65 -10.18 -1.15
CA ASN A 61 18.80 -9.35 -0.73
C ASN A 61 19.00 -8.06 -1.56
N GLY A 62 17.97 -7.59 -2.27
CA GLY A 62 18.03 -6.45 -3.19
C GLY A 62 18.44 -6.84 -4.63
N ASP A 63 18.68 -8.11 -4.88
CA ASP A 63 19.04 -8.60 -6.22
C ASP A 63 17.80 -8.79 -7.10
N GLU A 64 18.01 -8.75 -8.42
CA GLU A 64 16.99 -9.07 -9.40
C GLU A 64 16.59 -10.56 -9.33
N ILE A 65 15.28 -10.83 -9.36
CA ILE A 65 14.75 -12.18 -9.37
C ILE A 65 14.52 -12.61 -10.82
N THR A 66 15.27 -13.59 -11.27
CA THR A 66 15.12 -14.14 -12.62
C THR A 66 14.27 -15.41 -12.60
N VAL A 67 13.17 -15.43 -13.39
CA VAL A 67 12.33 -16.60 -13.62
C VAL A 67 12.52 -17.08 -15.04
N SER A 68 13.01 -18.31 -15.20
CA SER A 68 13.28 -18.90 -16.52
C SER A 68 12.26 -19.99 -16.87
N PHE A 69 11.59 -19.86 -18.00
CA PHE A 69 10.68 -20.86 -18.53
C PHE A 69 11.36 -21.92 -19.40
N GLY A 70 12.63 -21.71 -19.75
CA GLY A 70 13.32 -22.55 -20.74
C GLY A 70 12.64 -22.49 -22.10
N GLN A 71 12.66 -23.58 -22.82
CA GLN A 71 11.95 -23.68 -24.11
C GLN A 71 10.44 -23.81 -23.91
N VAL A 72 9.67 -22.94 -24.57
CA VAL A 72 8.21 -22.88 -24.51
C VAL A 72 7.63 -23.23 -25.87
N GLN A 73 6.78 -24.26 -25.90
CA GLN A 73 6.04 -24.65 -27.10
C GLN A 73 4.71 -23.89 -27.17
N GLN A 74 4.53 -23.06 -28.18
CA GLN A 74 3.37 -22.18 -28.28
C GLN A 74 2.03 -22.92 -28.29
N GLY A 75 1.98 -24.15 -28.83
CA GLY A 75 0.76 -24.97 -28.89
C GLY A 75 0.29 -25.48 -27.52
N LEU A 76 1.18 -25.49 -26.53
CA LEU A 76 0.89 -25.94 -25.16
C LEU A 76 0.59 -24.81 -24.19
N ILE A 77 0.72 -23.54 -24.61
CA ILE A 77 0.46 -22.39 -23.74
C ILE A 77 -1.03 -22.34 -23.41
N ASP A 78 -1.36 -22.70 -22.15
CA ASP A 78 -2.71 -22.70 -21.59
C ASP A 78 -2.99 -21.52 -20.66
N GLY A 79 -1.94 -20.80 -20.25
CA GLY A 79 -2.05 -19.66 -19.32
C GLY A 79 -2.35 -20.05 -17.87
N VAL A 80 -2.31 -21.32 -17.51
CA VAL A 80 -2.68 -21.84 -16.19
C VAL A 80 -1.61 -22.77 -15.61
N SER A 81 -1.26 -23.82 -16.34
CA SER A 81 -0.42 -24.90 -15.83
C SER A 81 0.87 -25.11 -16.62
N TYR A 82 0.84 -24.89 -17.92
CA TYR A 82 2.02 -25.12 -18.77
C TYR A 82 3.16 -24.16 -18.43
N LYS A 83 4.33 -24.71 -18.10
CA LYS A 83 5.50 -23.93 -17.66
C LYS A 83 5.23 -23.03 -16.46
N ARG A 84 4.35 -23.46 -15.56
CA ARG A 84 4.11 -22.79 -14.29
C ARG A 84 5.38 -22.85 -13.43
N THR A 85 6.06 -21.72 -13.29
CA THR A 85 7.37 -21.60 -12.63
C THR A 85 7.22 -20.81 -11.34
N PRO A 86 7.71 -21.29 -10.19
CA PRO A 86 7.68 -20.54 -8.94
C PRO A 86 8.58 -19.32 -9.01
N ILE A 87 8.16 -18.25 -8.32
CA ILE A 87 8.93 -17.02 -8.12
C ILE A 87 9.56 -17.09 -6.74
N ASP A 88 10.87 -17.35 -6.66
CA ASP A 88 11.63 -17.40 -5.40
C ASP A 88 12.09 -15.99 -5.01
N TYR A 89 11.25 -15.28 -4.26
CA TYR A 89 11.51 -13.90 -3.87
C TYR A 89 12.23 -13.74 -2.52
N ARG A 90 12.61 -14.80 -1.84
CA ARG A 90 13.40 -14.86 -0.60
C ARG A 90 13.32 -13.60 0.26
N LEU A 91 12.35 -13.58 1.19
CA LEU A 91 12.15 -12.48 2.11
C LEU A 91 13.07 -12.63 3.33
N ALA A 92 13.87 -11.60 3.63
CA ALA A 92 14.70 -11.52 4.82
C ALA A 92 14.43 -10.23 5.59
N CYS A 93 14.14 -10.33 6.90
CA CYS A 93 13.85 -9.19 7.77
C CYS A 93 14.73 -9.22 9.02
N THR A 94 15.26 -8.07 9.44
CA THR A 94 16.23 -7.95 10.56
C THR A 94 15.61 -7.72 11.93
N SER A 95 14.36 -7.29 12.01
CA SER A 95 13.64 -7.13 13.29
C SER A 95 12.14 -7.30 13.09
N VAL A 96 11.44 -7.75 14.11
CA VAL A 96 10.01 -8.08 14.05
C VAL A 96 9.24 -7.18 15.02
N ALA A 97 9.17 -5.89 14.74
CA ALA A 97 8.35 -4.96 15.53
C ALA A 97 6.85 -5.09 15.15
N THR A 98 6.55 -5.39 13.89
CA THR A 98 5.20 -5.73 13.41
C THR A 98 5.30 -6.91 12.46
N ASN A 99 4.34 -7.85 12.56
CA ASN A 99 4.31 -9.05 11.71
C ASN A 99 3.50 -8.87 10.43
N ALA A 100 2.70 -7.79 10.35
CA ALA A 100 1.77 -7.58 9.24
C ALA A 100 2.48 -6.87 8.08
N LEU A 101 2.57 -7.56 6.95
CA LEU A 101 3.21 -7.10 5.73
C LEU A 101 2.20 -7.04 4.59
N LYS A 102 2.44 -6.11 3.67
CA LYS A 102 1.72 -5.95 2.41
C LYS A 102 2.71 -5.96 1.26
N MET A 103 2.58 -6.94 0.38
CA MET A 103 3.33 -7.02 -0.86
C MET A 103 2.45 -6.47 -2.00
N SER A 104 2.91 -5.45 -2.69
CA SER A 104 2.24 -4.88 -3.87
C SER A 104 3.00 -5.27 -5.12
N LEU A 105 2.26 -5.68 -6.16
CA LEU A 105 2.80 -6.14 -7.42
C LEU A 105 2.40 -5.16 -8.53
N SER A 106 3.34 -4.74 -9.37
CA SER A 106 3.06 -3.84 -10.49
C SER A 106 3.88 -4.19 -11.73
N TRP A 107 3.27 -4.04 -12.91
CA TRP A 107 3.89 -4.33 -14.21
C TRP A 107 3.26 -3.55 -15.35
N SER A 108 3.90 -3.51 -16.50
CA SER A 108 3.24 -3.09 -17.74
C SER A 108 2.23 -4.17 -18.16
N ALA A 109 0.95 -3.82 -18.09
CA ALA A 109 -0.12 -4.79 -18.27
C ALA A 109 -0.56 -4.93 -19.72
N VAL A 110 -0.82 -6.17 -20.15
CA VAL A 110 -1.60 -6.53 -21.33
C VAL A 110 -2.79 -7.37 -20.89
N THR A 111 -3.87 -7.31 -21.65
CA THR A 111 -5.08 -8.09 -21.34
C THR A 111 -5.31 -9.14 -22.40
N PHE A 112 -5.39 -10.40 -21.99
CA PHE A 112 -5.78 -11.52 -22.84
C PHE A 112 -7.01 -12.21 -22.26
N ASN A 113 -8.04 -12.38 -23.09
CA ASN A 113 -9.31 -13.00 -22.68
C ASN A 113 -9.93 -12.34 -21.40
N GLY A 114 -9.82 -11.01 -21.27
CA GLY A 114 -10.32 -10.25 -20.12
C GLY A 114 -9.44 -10.33 -18.85
N LEU A 115 -8.29 -10.99 -18.89
CA LEU A 115 -7.41 -11.20 -17.74
C LEU A 115 -6.06 -10.48 -17.93
N SER A 116 -5.57 -9.85 -16.85
CA SER A 116 -4.30 -9.14 -16.84
C SER A 116 -3.11 -10.10 -16.96
N ALA A 117 -2.06 -9.66 -17.66
CA ALA A 117 -0.77 -10.33 -17.75
C ALA A 117 0.34 -9.28 -17.85
N ILE A 118 1.56 -9.66 -17.53
CA ILE A 118 2.76 -8.87 -17.83
C ILE A 118 2.96 -8.84 -19.33
N GLN A 119 3.09 -7.65 -19.88
CA GLN A 119 3.45 -7.46 -21.27
C GLN A 119 4.88 -7.94 -21.52
N THR A 120 5.08 -8.73 -22.58
CA THR A 120 6.40 -9.13 -23.03
C THR A 120 6.83 -8.36 -24.27
N ASN A 121 8.10 -8.55 -24.66
CA ASN A 121 8.63 -8.04 -25.93
C ASN A 121 8.13 -8.81 -27.16
N ARG A 122 7.21 -9.78 -27.00
CA ARG A 122 6.58 -10.55 -28.10
C ARG A 122 5.12 -10.24 -28.24
N THR A 123 4.68 -10.12 -29.47
CA THR A 123 3.25 -9.87 -29.78
C THR A 123 2.40 -11.06 -29.37
N ASN A 124 1.28 -10.80 -28.72
CA ASN A 124 0.32 -11.81 -28.25
C ASN A 124 0.90 -12.84 -27.27
N LEU A 125 2.04 -12.55 -26.62
CA LEU A 125 2.60 -13.37 -25.55
C LEU A 125 2.74 -12.51 -24.30
N GLY A 126 2.23 -13.00 -23.17
CA GLY A 126 2.35 -12.38 -21.85
C GLY A 126 2.76 -13.40 -20.80
N ILE A 127 2.94 -12.89 -19.57
CA ILE A 127 3.21 -13.72 -18.40
C ILE A 127 2.12 -13.43 -17.37
N ALA A 128 1.32 -14.45 -17.04
CA ALA A 128 0.33 -14.36 -15.97
C ALA A 128 1.00 -14.63 -14.62
N ILE A 129 0.60 -13.88 -13.59
CA ILE A 129 1.06 -14.08 -12.22
C ILE A 129 -0.06 -14.69 -11.40
N TYR A 130 0.30 -15.67 -10.59
CA TYR A 130 -0.62 -16.39 -9.72
C TYR A 130 -0.12 -16.39 -8.27
N GLN A 131 -1.03 -16.23 -7.33
CA GLN A 131 -0.87 -16.67 -5.95
C GLN A 131 -1.64 -17.98 -5.80
N ASP A 132 -0.96 -19.07 -5.53
CA ASP A 132 -1.56 -20.40 -5.54
C ASP A 132 -2.43 -20.61 -6.79
N ALA A 133 -3.72 -20.89 -6.67
CA ALA A 133 -4.64 -21.05 -7.79
C ALA A 133 -5.24 -19.72 -8.31
N THR A 134 -5.04 -18.62 -7.61
CA THR A 134 -5.66 -17.32 -7.93
C THR A 134 -4.77 -16.51 -8.86
N ARG A 135 -5.30 -16.12 -10.03
CA ARG A 135 -4.59 -15.21 -10.94
C ARG A 135 -4.67 -13.78 -10.42
N LEU A 136 -3.53 -13.11 -10.42
CA LEU A 136 -3.39 -11.74 -9.95
C LEU A 136 -3.50 -10.74 -11.10
N SER A 137 -3.93 -9.54 -10.77
CA SER A 137 -4.00 -8.39 -11.65
C SER A 137 -2.90 -7.37 -11.34
N ASN A 138 -2.58 -6.52 -12.33
CA ASN A 138 -1.64 -5.43 -12.11
C ASN A 138 -2.16 -4.49 -11.00
N GLY A 139 -1.33 -4.21 -10.00
CA GLY A 139 -1.67 -3.40 -8.85
C GLY A 139 -2.23 -4.18 -7.65
N ASP A 140 -2.41 -5.49 -7.76
CA ASP A 140 -2.87 -6.31 -6.64
C ASP A 140 -1.86 -6.28 -5.48
N SER A 141 -2.40 -6.45 -4.29
CA SER A 141 -1.64 -6.47 -3.06
C SER A 141 -1.99 -7.69 -2.21
N LEU A 142 -0.99 -8.31 -1.64
CA LEU A 142 -1.09 -9.51 -0.82
C LEU A 142 -0.72 -9.17 0.62
N ASN A 143 -1.65 -9.39 1.55
CA ASN A 143 -1.43 -9.20 2.98
C ASN A 143 -1.03 -10.54 3.60
N PHE A 144 0.03 -10.53 4.40
CA PHE A 144 0.50 -11.73 5.08
C PHE A 144 1.27 -11.39 6.36
N ASN A 145 1.52 -12.38 7.18
CA ASN A 145 2.34 -12.22 8.39
C ASN A 145 3.76 -12.74 8.13
N LEU A 146 4.76 -11.99 8.58
CA LEU A 146 6.17 -12.36 8.43
C LEU A 146 6.51 -13.73 9.04
N LEU A 147 5.92 -14.04 10.19
CA LEU A 147 6.14 -15.33 10.88
C LEU A 147 5.18 -16.43 10.41
N GLY A 148 4.28 -16.13 9.47
CA GLY A 148 3.34 -17.08 8.89
C GLY A 148 3.81 -17.64 7.55
N ALA A 149 2.89 -18.28 6.83
CA ALA A 149 3.14 -18.71 5.47
C ALA A 149 3.23 -17.49 4.53
N HIS A 150 4.31 -17.42 3.76
CA HIS A 150 4.47 -16.38 2.75
C HIS A 150 3.66 -16.74 1.49
N PRO A 151 3.13 -15.75 0.74
CA PRO A 151 2.41 -16.01 -0.49
C PRO A 151 3.25 -16.77 -1.50
N ALA A 152 2.79 -17.94 -1.95
CA ALA A 152 3.45 -18.68 -3.02
C ALA A 152 3.08 -18.06 -4.38
N LEU A 153 4.07 -17.51 -5.07
CA LEU A 153 3.88 -16.84 -6.35
C LEU A 153 4.40 -17.67 -7.50
N TYR A 154 3.68 -17.63 -8.62
CA TYR A 154 4.04 -18.36 -9.83
C TYR A 154 3.87 -17.48 -11.07
N ALA A 155 4.76 -17.67 -12.02
CA ALA A 155 4.69 -17.08 -13.35
C ALA A 155 4.31 -18.16 -14.38
N VAL A 156 3.42 -17.81 -15.32
CA VAL A 156 2.91 -18.74 -16.34
C VAL A 156 2.84 -18.03 -17.68
N PRO A 157 3.42 -18.56 -18.78
CA PRO A 157 3.21 -18.00 -20.11
C PRO A 157 1.73 -18.03 -20.51
N VAL A 158 1.25 -16.96 -21.13
CA VAL A 158 -0.14 -16.82 -21.56
C VAL A 158 -0.24 -16.17 -22.93
N LYS A 159 -1.21 -16.58 -23.73
CA LYS A 159 -1.55 -15.97 -25.02
C LYS A 159 -3.06 -15.91 -25.23
N PRO A 160 -3.58 -15.11 -26.16
CA PRO A 160 -4.98 -15.14 -26.52
C PRO A 160 -5.40 -16.54 -27.01
N THR A 161 -6.60 -16.97 -26.64
CA THR A 161 -7.15 -18.26 -27.06
C THR A 161 -7.22 -18.33 -28.57
N GLY A 162 -6.82 -19.46 -29.15
CA GLY A 162 -6.89 -19.69 -30.59
C GLY A 162 -5.82 -18.95 -31.43
N THR A 163 -5.01 -18.12 -30.81
CA THR A 163 -3.97 -17.35 -31.52
C THR A 163 -2.68 -18.15 -31.65
N MET A 164 -2.12 -18.15 -32.87
CA MET A 164 -0.74 -18.59 -33.10
C MET A 164 0.19 -17.39 -32.99
N LEU A 165 1.34 -17.58 -32.34
CA LEU A 165 2.36 -16.54 -32.26
C LEU A 165 3.09 -16.43 -33.61
N SER A 166 3.19 -15.22 -34.14
CA SER A 166 3.83 -14.97 -35.43
C SER A 166 5.33 -14.81 -35.33
N ASP A 167 5.83 -14.53 -34.11
CA ASP A 167 7.24 -14.24 -33.85
C ASP A 167 7.83 -15.21 -32.82
N ALA A 168 8.61 -16.17 -33.31
CA ALA A 168 9.37 -17.07 -32.46
C ALA A 168 10.63 -16.36 -31.89
N GLY A 169 11.15 -16.87 -30.78
CA GLY A 169 12.42 -16.42 -30.18
C GLY A 169 12.32 -16.12 -28.70
N ALA A 170 13.38 -15.60 -28.13
CA ALA A 170 13.43 -15.24 -26.71
C ALA A 170 12.39 -14.19 -26.35
N PHE A 171 11.76 -14.33 -25.20
CA PHE A 171 10.82 -13.36 -24.66
C PHE A 171 11.19 -12.98 -23.22
N SER A 172 10.84 -11.78 -22.84
CA SER A 172 11.03 -11.26 -21.50
C SER A 172 9.88 -10.31 -21.12
N GLY A 173 9.61 -10.21 -19.84
CA GLY A 173 8.70 -9.26 -19.23
C GLY A 173 9.18 -8.97 -17.82
N ALA A 174 8.82 -7.81 -17.28
CA ALA A 174 9.26 -7.37 -15.95
C ALA A 174 8.08 -7.03 -15.05
N MET A 175 8.28 -7.30 -13.75
CA MET A 175 7.34 -6.98 -12.68
C MET A 175 8.12 -6.34 -11.53
N THR A 176 7.53 -5.33 -10.88
CA THR A 176 8.06 -4.76 -9.64
C THR A 176 7.28 -5.30 -8.45
N MET A 177 8.00 -5.74 -7.44
CA MET A 177 7.49 -6.21 -6.17
C MET A 177 7.90 -5.21 -5.08
N THR A 178 6.92 -4.66 -4.35
CA THR A 178 7.16 -3.70 -3.28
C THR A 178 6.60 -4.22 -1.97
N LEU A 179 7.39 -4.17 -0.91
CA LEU A 179 6.99 -4.61 0.41
C LEU A 179 6.75 -3.40 1.32
N ASN A 180 5.62 -3.38 2.00
CA ASN A 180 5.23 -2.35 2.96
C ASN A 180 4.77 -3.00 4.27
N TYR A 181 4.83 -2.24 5.36
CA TYR A 181 4.25 -2.61 6.66
C TYR A 181 2.81 -2.13 6.75
N GLN A 182 2.00 -2.87 7.49
CA GLN A 182 0.61 -2.50 7.82
C GLN A 182 0.49 -1.96 9.24
#